data_1ed994d7dd5731740e861daa059da629
#
_entry.id   1ed994d7dd5731740e861daa059da629
#
_cell.length_a   1.000
_cell.length_b   1.000
_cell.length_c   1.000
_cell.angle_alpha   90.00
_cell.angle_beta   90.00
_cell.angle_gamma   90.00
#
_symmetry.space_group_name_H-M   'P 1'
#
loop_
_entity.id
_entity.type
_entity.pdbx_description
1 polymer ?
#
loop_
_entity_poly.entity_id
_entity_poly.type
_entity_poly.pdbx_seq_one_letter_code
_entity_poly.pdbx_strand_id
1 'polypeptide(L)'
;MDQQTKPRVVIVGAGFGGLLAARTLARYPVEITLVDRQNFHVFQPLLYQVATAGLSPDEIAAPIRWIMRSQRSVEVLMSEVRDFDLSRRVVKLEDGEVEYNYLIVAAGASHAYFGHDEWKPFAPGLKTIEDALEIRRRVLLAFELAERQAASSDDKDREHAQLNFVVIGGGPTGVELAGTLAEISRQVLANEFRSIDPKRTRIVLLEGGPRVLPAYPEDLSRSAEEQLRHLGVEVQTSALVTQVEPGSVHIGESKLPATVILWAAGVAASPLGKKLGAPVDRAGRVLVNPDLSITGHPEVFVVGDLAALKDETGKWLPGVAPVAMQEGKATAHNIGNELRGEPRKNFHYWNKGSLATIGRAAAVADFGKIHVSGFLAWLSWLFIHIFFLIGFRNRLIVLIQWAWSYLTYERGAWLITGDTHLPGWKESQAEDAED
;
A
#
# COMPACT_ATOMS: atom_id res chain seq x y z
N MET A 1 -37.06 31.77 -13.01
CA MET A 1 -35.98 31.38 -12.06
C MET A 1 -34.92 30.69 -12.89
N ASP A 2 -33.84 31.40 -13.21
CA ASP A 2 -32.68 30.80 -13.88
C ASP A 2 -32.17 29.67 -13.00
N GLN A 3 -32.22 28.45 -13.50
CA GLN A 3 -31.47 27.33 -12.90
C GLN A 3 -29.99 27.67 -13.12
N GLN A 4 -29.38 28.38 -12.18
CA GLN A 4 -27.92 28.48 -12.16
C GLN A 4 -27.37 27.05 -12.17
N THR A 5 -26.78 26.70 -13.30
CA THR A 5 -26.11 25.38 -13.44
C THR A 5 -25.09 25.26 -12.32
N LYS A 6 -25.24 24.22 -11.48
CA LYS A 6 -24.31 23.98 -10.37
C LYS A 6 -22.90 23.74 -10.90
N PRO A 7 -21.87 24.31 -10.27
CA PRO A 7 -20.49 24.03 -10.66
C PRO A 7 -20.18 22.54 -10.63
N ARG A 8 -19.52 22.06 -11.67
CA ARG A 8 -19.06 20.66 -11.78
C ARG A 8 -17.68 20.51 -11.18
N VAL A 9 -17.55 19.60 -10.25
CA VAL A 9 -16.26 19.21 -9.65
C VAL A 9 -15.92 17.80 -10.13
N VAL A 10 -14.80 17.66 -10.84
CA VAL A 10 -14.26 16.35 -11.21
C VAL A 10 -13.19 15.94 -10.20
N ILE A 11 -13.29 14.71 -9.67
CA ILE A 11 -12.33 14.13 -8.74
C ILE A 11 -11.74 12.88 -9.39
N VAL A 12 -10.42 12.86 -9.57
CA VAL A 12 -9.68 11.75 -10.16
C VAL A 12 -9.03 10.93 -9.05
N GLY A 13 -9.49 9.71 -8.88
CA GLY A 13 -9.04 8.78 -7.83
C GLY A 13 -9.96 8.75 -6.62
N ALA A 14 -10.47 7.56 -6.29
CA ALA A 14 -11.31 7.26 -5.13
C ALA A 14 -10.53 6.63 -3.97
N GLY A 15 -9.26 6.99 -3.83
CA GLY A 15 -8.45 6.70 -2.66
C GLY A 15 -8.89 7.51 -1.43
N PHE A 16 -8.08 7.54 -0.39
CA PHE A 16 -8.40 8.24 0.88
C PHE A 16 -8.74 9.73 0.68
N GLY A 17 -7.92 10.44 -0.12
CA GLY A 17 -8.11 11.86 -0.39
C GLY A 17 -9.36 12.14 -1.20
N GLY A 18 -9.52 11.47 -2.33
CA GLY A 18 -10.64 11.69 -3.26
C GLY A 18 -12.00 11.32 -2.67
N LEU A 19 -12.10 10.19 -1.95
CA LEU A 19 -13.34 9.82 -1.28
C LEU A 19 -13.77 10.84 -0.21
N LEU A 20 -12.80 11.33 0.57
CA LEU A 20 -13.15 12.31 1.60
C LEU A 20 -13.46 13.68 1.02
N ALA A 21 -12.79 14.07 -0.08
CA ALA A 21 -13.13 15.26 -0.86
C ALA A 21 -14.58 15.17 -1.38
N ALA A 22 -14.94 14.06 -2.06
CA ALA A 22 -16.28 13.84 -2.59
C ALA A 22 -17.36 13.89 -1.51
N ARG A 23 -17.16 13.19 -0.38
CA ARG A 23 -18.11 13.22 0.76
C ARG A 23 -18.28 14.61 1.38
N THR A 24 -17.20 15.38 1.44
CA THR A 24 -17.23 16.73 2.01
C THR A 24 -17.91 17.70 1.06
N LEU A 25 -17.56 17.63 -0.24
CA LEU A 25 -18.17 18.45 -1.29
C LEU A 25 -19.67 18.18 -1.51
N ALA A 26 -20.13 16.96 -1.27
CA ALA A 26 -21.55 16.63 -1.39
C ALA A 26 -22.49 17.46 -0.47
N ARG A 27 -21.94 18.22 0.47
CA ARG A 27 -22.66 19.15 1.35
C ARG A 27 -22.80 20.56 0.74
N TYR A 28 -22.17 20.80 -0.39
CA TYR A 28 -22.20 22.08 -1.11
C TYR A 28 -23.06 21.98 -2.38
N PRO A 29 -23.52 23.09 -2.95
CA PRO A 29 -24.35 23.10 -4.16
C PRO A 29 -23.54 22.88 -5.43
N VAL A 30 -22.93 21.69 -5.55
CA VAL A 30 -22.09 21.25 -6.68
C VAL A 30 -22.56 19.93 -7.25
N GLU A 31 -22.22 19.66 -8.51
CA GLU A 31 -22.28 18.34 -9.13
C GLU A 31 -20.87 17.73 -9.12
N ILE A 32 -20.75 16.47 -8.68
CA ILE A 32 -19.48 15.82 -8.50
C ILE A 32 -19.41 14.60 -9.41
N THR A 33 -18.36 14.54 -10.24
CA THR A 33 -18.02 13.34 -11.00
C THR A 33 -16.74 12.74 -10.38
N LEU A 34 -16.87 11.58 -9.73
CA LEU A 34 -15.76 10.83 -9.14
C LEU A 34 -15.32 9.74 -10.11
N VAL A 35 -14.11 9.87 -10.66
CA VAL A 35 -13.54 8.97 -11.65
C VAL A 35 -12.47 8.11 -11.00
N ASP A 36 -12.56 6.79 -11.13
CA ASP A 36 -11.51 5.85 -10.74
C ASP A 36 -11.42 4.70 -11.74
N ARG A 37 -10.22 4.17 -11.94
CA ARG A 37 -9.99 3.00 -12.80
C ARG A 37 -10.54 1.70 -12.20
N GLN A 38 -10.70 1.68 -10.85
CA GLN A 38 -11.27 0.57 -10.09
C GLN A 38 -12.69 0.91 -9.64
N ASN A 39 -13.54 -0.09 -9.47
CA ASN A 39 -14.88 0.10 -8.92
C ASN A 39 -14.94 0.08 -7.39
N PHE A 40 -13.79 -0.07 -6.72
CA PHE A 40 -13.69 -0.21 -5.26
C PHE A 40 -12.59 0.68 -4.66
N HIS A 41 -12.79 1.03 -3.41
CA HIS A 41 -11.79 1.64 -2.53
C HIS A 41 -11.14 0.55 -1.68
N VAL A 42 -9.81 0.61 -1.53
CA VAL A 42 -9.02 -0.31 -0.70
C VAL A 42 -8.54 0.38 0.56
N PHE A 43 -8.71 -0.26 1.70
CA PHE A 43 -8.08 0.15 2.95
C PHE A 43 -6.63 -0.37 3.01
N GLN A 44 -5.74 0.34 2.32
CA GLN A 44 -4.33 -0.05 2.12
C GLN A 44 -3.56 -0.44 3.38
N PRO A 45 -3.80 0.14 4.58
CA PRO A 45 -3.09 -0.27 5.79
C PRO A 45 -3.25 -1.75 6.17
N LEU A 46 -4.28 -2.45 5.67
CA LEU A 46 -4.48 -3.89 5.89
C LEU A 46 -4.12 -4.75 4.67
N LEU A 47 -3.57 -4.16 3.62
CA LEU A 47 -3.28 -4.86 2.37
C LEU A 47 -2.22 -5.98 2.55
N TYR A 48 -1.25 -5.79 3.45
CA TYR A 48 -0.26 -6.81 3.78
C TYR A 48 -0.93 -8.08 4.36
N GLN A 49 -2.06 -7.97 5.06
CA GLN A 49 -2.79 -9.13 5.56
C GLN A 49 -3.48 -9.92 4.44
N VAL A 50 -3.88 -9.26 3.35
CA VAL A 50 -4.34 -9.96 2.15
C VAL A 50 -3.17 -10.67 1.47
N ALA A 51 -2.02 -10.00 1.35
CA ALA A 51 -0.79 -10.57 0.79
C ALA A 51 -0.28 -11.80 1.57
N THR A 52 -0.62 -11.89 2.84
CA THR A 52 -0.18 -12.95 3.76
C THR A 52 -1.31 -13.86 4.22
N ALA A 53 -2.38 -13.95 3.42
CA ALA A 53 -3.55 -14.82 3.66
C ALA A 53 -4.25 -14.65 5.03
N GLY A 54 -4.07 -13.50 5.68
CA GLY A 54 -4.73 -13.16 6.94
C GLY A 54 -6.15 -12.63 6.76
N LEU A 55 -6.40 -11.98 5.62
CA LEU A 55 -7.71 -11.42 5.25
C LEU A 55 -8.01 -11.70 3.78
N SER A 56 -9.30 -11.69 3.44
CA SER A 56 -9.76 -11.71 2.05
C SER A 56 -9.84 -10.28 1.47
N PRO A 57 -9.70 -10.10 0.15
CA PRO A 57 -9.76 -8.77 -0.49
C PRO A 57 -11.02 -7.97 -0.17
N ASP A 58 -12.19 -8.63 -0.13
CA ASP A 58 -13.49 -8.00 0.11
C ASP A 58 -13.69 -7.50 1.55
N GLU A 59 -12.83 -7.91 2.47
CA GLU A 59 -12.87 -7.46 3.88
C GLU A 59 -12.22 -6.09 4.07
N ILE A 60 -11.29 -5.74 3.19
CA ILE A 60 -10.58 -4.44 3.21
C ILE A 60 -10.95 -3.53 2.05
N ALA A 61 -11.78 -4.01 1.12
CA ALA A 61 -12.25 -3.23 -0.03
C ALA A 61 -13.77 -3.03 0.04
N ALA A 62 -14.22 -1.92 -0.55
CA ALA A 62 -15.64 -1.62 -0.65
C ALA A 62 -15.97 -0.93 -1.98
N PRO A 63 -17.06 -1.31 -2.68
CA PRO A 63 -17.45 -0.68 -3.93
C PRO A 63 -17.69 0.83 -3.75
N ILE A 64 -17.08 1.66 -4.61
CA ILE A 64 -17.17 3.13 -4.53
C ILE A 64 -18.63 3.60 -4.60
N ARG A 65 -19.44 3.01 -5.49
CA ARG A 65 -20.86 3.34 -5.61
C ARG A 65 -21.63 3.03 -4.33
N TRP A 66 -21.31 1.94 -3.64
CA TRP A 66 -21.90 1.62 -2.34
C TRP A 66 -21.50 2.62 -1.26
N ILE A 67 -20.23 3.07 -1.27
CA ILE A 67 -19.73 4.09 -0.33
C ILE A 67 -20.43 5.43 -0.55
N MET A 68 -20.71 5.80 -1.81
CA MET A 68 -21.31 7.08 -2.21
C MET A 68 -22.83 7.06 -2.34
N ARG A 69 -23.51 5.92 -2.13
CA ARG A 69 -24.95 5.71 -2.38
C ARG A 69 -25.89 6.73 -1.72
N SER A 70 -25.49 7.33 -0.59
CA SER A 70 -26.28 8.36 0.09
C SER A 70 -26.01 9.78 -0.43
N GLN A 71 -25.03 9.98 -1.31
CA GLN A 71 -24.60 11.27 -1.83
C GLN A 71 -25.17 11.47 -3.25
N ARG A 72 -26.40 12.03 -3.34
CA ARG A 72 -27.12 12.18 -4.62
C ARG A 72 -26.43 13.11 -5.64
N SER A 73 -25.55 14.00 -5.18
CA SER A 73 -24.76 14.90 -6.03
C SER A 73 -23.48 14.27 -6.55
N VAL A 74 -23.19 12.99 -6.22
CA VAL A 74 -21.97 12.30 -6.66
C VAL A 74 -22.32 11.24 -7.69
N GLU A 75 -21.86 11.46 -8.91
CA GLU A 75 -21.79 10.47 -9.96
C GLU A 75 -20.42 9.75 -9.88
N VAL A 76 -20.42 8.42 -10.02
CA VAL A 76 -19.19 7.62 -10.03
C VAL A 76 -18.99 7.06 -11.43
N LEU A 77 -17.83 7.32 -12.02
CA LEU A 77 -17.41 6.75 -13.30
C LEU A 77 -16.23 5.81 -13.08
N MET A 78 -16.35 4.58 -13.54
CA MET A 78 -15.23 3.65 -13.64
C MET A 78 -14.60 3.83 -15.02
N SER A 79 -13.49 4.57 -15.07
CA SER A 79 -12.72 4.82 -16.30
C SER A 79 -11.30 5.21 -15.97
N GLU A 80 -10.38 4.97 -16.89
CA GLU A 80 -9.00 5.39 -16.77
C GLU A 80 -8.80 6.81 -17.31
N VAL A 81 -8.25 7.70 -16.47
CA VAL A 81 -7.85 9.04 -16.90
C VAL A 81 -6.57 8.95 -17.70
N ARG A 82 -6.60 9.43 -18.93
CA ARG A 82 -5.46 9.39 -19.85
C ARG A 82 -4.67 10.69 -19.86
N ASP A 83 -5.35 11.86 -19.75
CA ASP A 83 -4.72 13.16 -19.86
C ASP A 83 -5.59 14.29 -19.29
N PHE A 84 -5.06 15.51 -19.24
CA PHE A 84 -5.75 16.73 -18.84
C PHE A 84 -5.56 17.83 -19.90
N ASP A 85 -6.62 18.52 -20.25
CA ASP A 85 -6.57 19.78 -20.99
C ASP A 85 -7.00 20.92 -20.06
N LEU A 86 -6.02 21.53 -19.40
CA LEU A 86 -6.29 22.58 -18.39
C LEU A 86 -6.84 23.85 -19.03
N SER A 87 -6.48 24.13 -20.28
CA SER A 87 -6.95 25.32 -21.02
C SER A 87 -8.44 25.22 -21.35
N ARG A 88 -8.90 24.03 -21.72
CA ARG A 88 -10.32 23.74 -21.99
C ARG A 88 -11.08 23.29 -20.73
N ARG A 89 -10.39 23.07 -19.61
CA ARG A 89 -10.94 22.51 -18.38
C ARG A 89 -11.59 21.13 -18.58
N VAL A 90 -10.86 20.22 -19.20
CA VAL A 90 -11.35 18.90 -19.57
C VAL A 90 -10.41 17.82 -19.02
N VAL A 91 -11.00 16.77 -18.46
CA VAL A 91 -10.31 15.50 -18.13
C VAL A 91 -10.57 14.51 -19.25
N LYS A 92 -9.50 14.01 -19.88
CA LYS A 92 -9.58 13.01 -20.95
C LYS A 92 -9.58 11.61 -20.35
N LEU A 93 -10.62 10.87 -20.64
CA LEU A 93 -10.80 9.49 -20.23
C LEU A 93 -10.36 8.54 -21.37
N GLU A 94 -10.37 7.24 -21.09
CA GLU A 94 -10.13 6.22 -22.11
C GLU A 94 -11.16 6.25 -23.26
N ASP A 95 -12.41 6.56 -22.93
CA ASP A 95 -13.57 6.51 -23.81
C ASP A 95 -14.37 7.80 -23.88
N GLY A 96 -13.73 8.94 -23.63
CA GLY A 96 -14.40 10.25 -23.70
C GLY A 96 -13.69 11.33 -22.91
N GLU A 97 -14.42 12.41 -22.66
CA GLU A 97 -13.91 13.54 -21.87
C GLU A 97 -14.98 14.10 -20.93
N VAL A 98 -14.55 14.66 -19.79
CA VAL A 98 -15.43 15.28 -18.80
C VAL A 98 -14.97 16.71 -18.52
N GLU A 99 -15.86 17.69 -18.73
CA GLU A 99 -15.62 19.10 -18.42
C GLU A 99 -15.74 19.35 -16.90
N TYR A 100 -14.99 20.32 -16.40
CA TYR A 100 -15.02 20.71 -14.99
C TYR A 100 -14.98 22.24 -14.79
N ASN A 101 -15.53 22.69 -13.67
CA ASN A 101 -15.25 24.01 -13.09
C ASN A 101 -14.10 23.93 -12.08
N TYR A 102 -14.04 22.82 -11.33
CA TYR A 102 -12.97 22.49 -10.40
C TYR A 102 -12.49 21.05 -10.63
N LEU A 103 -11.19 20.85 -10.51
CA LEU A 103 -10.55 19.53 -10.64
C LEU A 103 -9.77 19.18 -9.36
N ILE A 104 -9.98 17.98 -8.82
CA ILE A 104 -9.18 17.44 -7.73
C ILE A 104 -8.50 16.18 -8.23
N VAL A 105 -7.16 16.15 -8.26
CA VAL A 105 -6.37 14.99 -8.66
C VAL A 105 -5.82 14.27 -7.43
N ALA A 106 -6.40 13.13 -7.12
CA ALA A 106 -6.10 12.27 -5.97
C ALA A 106 -5.58 10.89 -6.43
N ALA A 107 -4.78 10.85 -7.50
CA ALA A 107 -4.37 9.63 -8.20
C ALA A 107 -3.30 8.79 -7.44
N GLY A 108 -2.85 9.22 -6.27
CA GLY A 108 -1.96 8.49 -5.39
C GLY A 108 -0.57 8.22 -5.96
N ALA A 109 0.01 7.07 -5.57
CA ALA A 109 1.35 6.64 -5.95
C ALA A 109 1.37 5.18 -6.39
N SER A 110 2.41 4.79 -7.12
CA SER A 110 2.73 3.43 -7.55
C SER A 110 4.08 2.99 -6.96
N HIS A 111 4.55 1.78 -7.33
CA HIS A 111 5.88 1.32 -6.94
C HIS A 111 6.99 2.12 -7.62
N ALA A 112 8.08 2.37 -6.90
CA ALA A 112 9.32 2.93 -7.45
C ALA A 112 10.40 1.85 -7.43
N TYR A 113 10.88 1.46 -8.60
CA TYR A 113 12.03 0.56 -8.75
C TYR A 113 13.31 1.32 -9.02
N PHE A 114 13.32 2.67 -8.86
CA PHE A 114 14.48 3.56 -9.00
C PHE A 114 15.22 3.46 -10.34
N GLY A 115 14.47 3.23 -11.43
CA GLY A 115 15.00 3.07 -12.77
C GLY A 115 15.22 1.61 -13.21
N HIS A 116 14.87 0.66 -12.35
CA HIS A 116 15.01 -0.78 -12.56
C HIS A 116 13.65 -1.47 -12.72
N ASP A 117 12.84 -1.01 -13.66
CA ASP A 117 11.51 -1.58 -13.90
C ASP A 117 11.55 -3.06 -14.34
N GLU A 118 12.70 -3.53 -14.82
CA GLU A 118 12.98 -4.94 -15.13
C GLU A 118 12.94 -5.86 -13.89
N TRP A 119 13.04 -5.33 -12.68
CA TRP A 119 12.93 -6.11 -11.44
C TRP A 119 11.47 -6.46 -11.09
N LYS A 120 10.52 -5.71 -11.62
CA LYS A 120 9.09 -5.85 -11.31
C LYS A 120 8.53 -7.27 -11.48
N PRO A 121 8.87 -8.05 -12.51
CA PRO A 121 8.41 -9.42 -12.65
C PRO A 121 8.92 -10.36 -11.54
N PHE A 122 10.07 -10.07 -10.95
CA PHE A 122 10.74 -10.92 -9.96
C PHE A 122 10.45 -10.49 -8.52
N ALA A 123 10.29 -9.19 -8.28
CA ALA A 123 10.06 -8.59 -6.97
C ALA A 123 8.77 -7.75 -6.98
N PRO A 124 7.57 -8.36 -6.88
CA PRO A 124 6.33 -7.61 -6.82
C PRO A 124 6.28 -6.70 -5.59
N GLY A 125 5.75 -5.50 -5.79
CA GLY A 125 5.46 -4.58 -4.70
C GLY A 125 4.07 -4.79 -4.10
N LEU A 126 3.65 -3.93 -3.14
CA LEU A 126 2.37 -4.04 -2.46
C LEU A 126 1.64 -2.69 -2.41
N LYS A 127 0.76 -2.44 -3.39
CA LYS A 127 -0.06 -1.23 -3.48
C LYS A 127 -1.50 -1.49 -3.89
N THR A 128 -1.78 -2.59 -4.59
CA THR A 128 -3.10 -2.97 -5.10
C THR A 128 -3.53 -4.34 -4.56
N ILE A 129 -4.80 -4.69 -4.72
CA ILE A 129 -5.30 -6.02 -4.39
C ILE A 129 -4.62 -7.08 -5.25
N GLU A 130 -4.40 -6.78 -6.52
CA GLU A 130 -3.72 -7.66 -7.48
C GLU A 130 -2.29 -7.96 -7.01
N ASP A 131 -1.55 -6.93 -6.55
CA ASP A 131 -0.23 -7.11 -5.96
C ASP A 131 -0.29 -8.02 -4.72
N ALA A 132 -1.25 -7.81 -3.84
CA ALA A 132 -1.41 -8.62 -2.62
C ALA A 132 -1.73 -10.08 -2.96
N LEU A 133 -2.58 -10.32 -3.94
CA LEU A 133 -2.92 -11.67 -4.42
C LEU A 133 -1.70 -12.34 -5.08
N GLU A 134 -0.92 -11.60 -5.84
CA GLU A 134 0.30 -12.11 -6.46
C GLU A 134 1.35 -12.50 -5.39
N ILE A 135 1.57 -11.65 -4.38
CA ILE A 135 2.45 -11.96 -3.25
C ILE A 135 1.95 -13.22 -2.53
N ARG A 136 0.65 -13.28 -2.21
CA ARG A 136 0.03 -14.44 -1.55
C ARG A 136 0.25 -15.71 -2.35
N ARG A 137 0.01 -15.66 -3.66
CA ARG A 137 0.22 -16.77 -4.57
C ARG A 137 1.66 -17.27 -4.52
N ARG A 138 2.65 -16.37 -4.65
CA ARG A 138 4.09 -16.74 -4.64
C ARG A 138 4.52 -17.35 -3.33
N VAL A 139 4.10 -16.76 -2.21
CA VAL A 139 4.44 -17.25 -0.87
C VAL A 139 3.89 -18.66 -0.65
N LEU A 140 2.60 -18.88 -0.91
CA LEU A 140 1.97 -20.18 -0.70
C LEU A 140 2.51 -21.24 -1.69
N LEU A 141 2.66 -20.86 -2.97
CA LEU A 141 3.19 -21.74 -4.00
C LEU A 141 4.62 -22.20 -3.70
N ALA A 142 5.45 -21.35 -3.10
CA ALA A 142 6.81 -21.73 -2.70
C ALA A 142 6.82 -22.91 -1.73
N PHE A 143 5.89 -22.95 -0.76
CA PHE A 143 5.76 -24.08 0.16
C PHE A 143 5.28 -25.35 -0.55
N GLU A 144 4.29 -25.26 -1.45
CA GLU A 144 3.78 -26.40 -2.22
C GLU A 144 4.86 -27.00 -3.13
N LEU A 145 5.63 -26.16 -3.80
CA LEU A 145 6.75 -26.61 -4.65
C LEU A 145 7.85 -27.28 -3.84
N ALA A 146 8.18 -26.72 -2.67
CA ALA A 146 9.18 -27.31 -1.77
C ALA A 146 8.72 -28.67 -1.23
N GLU A 147 7.44 -28.80 -0.83
CA GLU A 147 6.86 -30.07 -0.40
C GLU A 147 6.94 -31.13 -1.50
N ARG A 148 6.55 -30.77 -2.73
CA ARG A 148 6.62 -31.66 -3.89
C ARG A 148 8.04 -32.12 -4.18
N GLN A 149 9.00 -31.18 -4.15
CA GLN A 149 10.40 -31.48 -4.37
C GLN A 149 10.98 -32.40 -3.26
N ALA A 150 10.70 -32.08 -2.01
CA ALA A 150 11.17 -32.91 -0.88
C ALA A 150 10.55 -34.30 -0.88
N ALA A 151 9.28 -34.44 -1.28
CA ALA A 151 8.60 -35.74 -1.36
C ALA A 151 9.17 -36.66 -2.47
N SER A 152 9.76 -36.06 -3.54
CA SER A 152 10.36 -36.82 -4.66
C SER A 152 11.84 -37.04 -4.53
N SER A 153 12.51 -36.47 -3.52
CA SER A 153 13.97 -36.53 -3.32
C SER A 153 14.39 -37.56 -2.27
N ASP A 154 15.59 -38.13 -2.40
CA ASP A 154 16.21 -38.94 -1.37
C ASP A 154 16.55 -38.14 -0.10
N ASP A 155 16.67 -38.79 1.07
CA ASP A 155 16.80 -38.14 2.39
C ASP A 155 17.89 -37.05 2.48
N LYS A 156 18.95 -37.14 1.67
CA LYS A 156 20.04 -36.15 1.68
C LYS A 156 19.67 -34.82 1.03
N ASP A 157 18.75 -34.82 0.06
CA ASP A 157 18.32 -33.59 -0.66
C ASP A 157 17.18 -32.88 0.07
N ARG A 158 16.48 -33.56 0.99
CA ARG A 158 15.42 -32.94 1.83
C ARG A 158 15.98 -31.85 2.76
N GLU A 159 17.21 -31.93 3.19
CA GLU A 159 17.86 -30.90 4.00
C GLU A 159 18.15 -29.62 3.21
N HIS A 160 18.19 -29.67 1.88
CA HIS A 160 18.54 -28.56 0.99
C HIS A 160 17.32 -27.75 0.51
N ALA A 161 16.08 -28.18 0.77
CA ALA A 161 14.85 -27.48 0.40
C ALA A 161 14.55 -26.29 1.34
N GLN A 162 15.58 -25.45 1.63
CA GLN A 162 15.40 -24.28 2.46
C GLN A 162 14.80 -23.13 1.65
N LEU A 163 13.60 -22.68 2.03
CA LEU A 163 12.96 -21.50 1.45
C LEU A 163 13.60 -20.22 1.99
N ASN A 164 13.96 -19.30 1.10
CA ASN A 164 14.50 -17.99 1.43
C ASN A 164 13.52 -16.91 0.93
N PHE A 165 12.87 -16.20 1.82
CA PHE A 165 12.01 -15.05 1.48
C PHE A 165 12.75 -13.76 1.79
N VAL A 166 12.89 -12.92 0.78
CA VAL A 166 13.62 -11.66 0.88
C VAL A 166 12.65 -10.50 0.70
N VAL A 167 12.58 -9.63 1.69
CA VAL A 167 11.80 -8.40 1.66
C VAL A 167 12.77 -7.23 1.52
N ILE A 168 12.62 -6.42 0.47
CA ILE A 168 13.49 -5.28 0.18
C ILE A 168 12.80 -3.98 0.59
N GLY A 169 13.38 -3.28 1.57
CA GLY A 169 12.88 -2.03 2.13
C GLY A 169 12.36 -2.18 3.56
N GLY A 170 12.97 -1.48 4.50
CA GLY A 170 12.68 -1.50 5.95
C GLY A 170 11.66 -0.44 6.39
N GLY A 171 10.84 0.10 5.49
CA GLY A 171 9.69 0.95 5.83
C GLY A 171 8.55 0.15 6.46
N PRO A 172 7.41 0.81 6.82
CA PRO A 172 6.27 0.13 7.46
C PRO A 172 5.80 -1.11 6.71
N THR A 173 5.60 -1.02 5.39
CA THR A 173 5.16 -2.16 4.56
C THR A 173 6.13 -3.34 4.62
N GLY A 174 7.43 -3.09 4.55
CA GLY A 174 8.43 -4.16 4.60
C GLY A 174 8.52 -4.82 5.97
N VAL A 175 8.44 -4.04 7.04
CA VAL A 175 8.40 -4.53 8.43
C VAL A 175 7.15 -5.40 8.66
N GLU A 176 5.98 -4.95 8.23
CA GLU A 176 4.71 -5.67 8.33
C GLU A 176 4.74 -6.99 7.53
N LEU A 177 5.25 -6.96 6.29
CA LEU A 177 5.40 -8.16 5.46
C LEU A 177 6.38 -9.15 6.10
N ALA A 178 7.58 -8.71 6.48
CA ALA A 178 8.60 -9.59 7.05
C ALA A 178 8.13 -10.27 8.35
N GLY A 179 7.51 -9.50 9.25
CA GLY A 179 6.97 -10.04 10.49
C GLY A 179 5.84 -11.04 10.24
N THR A 180 4.91 -10.73 9.34
CA THR A 180 3.79 -11.62 9.05
C THR A 180 4.23 -12.88 8.29
N LEU A 181 5.22 -12.81 7.41
CA LEU A 181 5.83 -13.98 6.77
C LEU A 181 6.49 -14.91 7.79
N ALA A 182 7.15 -14.35 8.80
CA ALA A 182 7.72 -15.14 9.89
C ALA A 182 6.63 -15.86 10.71
N GLU A 183 5.50 -15.21 10.97
CA GLU A 183 4.34 -15.85 11.63
C GLU A 183 3.74 -16.97 10.78
N ILE A 184 3.55 -16.74 9.47
CA ILE A 184 3.01 -17.76 8.57
C ILE A 184 3.87 -19.01 8.62
N SER A 185 5.16 -18.88 8.38
CA SER A 185 6.06 -20.02 8.29
C SER A 185 6.24 -20.74 9.63
N ARG A 186 6.28 -20.02 10.75
CA ARG A 186 6.60 -20.62 12.07
C ARG A 186 5.39 -21.07 12.87
N GLN A 187 4.21 -20.53 12.58
CA GLN A 187 3.01 -20.79 13.40
C GLN A 187 1.86 -21.34 12.57
N VAL A 188 1.53 -20.67 11.45
CA VAL A 188 0.34 -21.00 10.67
C VAL A 188 0.54 -22.26 9.85
N LEU A 189 1.63 -22.36 9.08
CA LEU A 189 1.97 -23.51 8.22
C LEU A 189 2.81 -24.58 8.93
N ALA A 190 3.12 -24.39 10.19
CA ALA A 190 4.08 -25.20 10.93
C ALA A 190 3.80 -26.73 10.91
N ASN A 191 2.54 -27.13 10.76
CA ASN A 191 2.10 -28.52 10.80
C ASN A 191 1.32 -28.96 9.55
N GLU A 192 1.27 -28.12 8.50
CA GLU A 192 0.49 -28.40 7.30
C GLU A 192 1.22 -29.28 6.29
N PHE A 193 2.54 -29.24 6.30
CA PHE A 193 3.41 -30.00 5.38
C PHE A 193 4.03 -31.21 6.06
N ARG A 194 4.34 -32.25 5.29
CA ARG A 194 4.87 -33.53 5.79
C ARG A 194 6.33 -33.78 5.43
N SER A 195 6.75 -33.27 4.29
CA SER A 195 8.09 -33.52 3.73
C SER A 195 9.06 -32.37 4.02
N ILE A 196 8.53 -31.17 4.30
CA ILE A 196 9.31 -29.99 4.69
C ILE A 196 8.93 -29.49 6.08
N ASP A 197 9.81 -28.75 6.72
CA ASP A 197 9.51 -27.98 7.94
C ASP A 197 9.44 -26.48 7.61
N PRO A 198 8.23 -25.89 7.51
CA PRO A 198 8.08 -24.46 7.23
C PRO A 198 8.80 -23.54 8.21
N LYS A 199 9.05 -23.98 9.45
CA LYS A 199 9.78 -23.20 10.47
C LYS A 199 11.23 -22.91 10.07
N ARG A 200 11.79 -23.73 9.19
CA ARG A 200 13.16 -23.55 8.65
C ARG A 200 13.23 -22.47 7.56
N THR A 201 12.09 -21.93 7.12
CA THR A 201 12.05 -20.81 6.15
C THR A 201 12.83 -19.62 6.69
N ARG A 202 13.80 -19.16 5.92
CA ARG A 202 14.61 -17.99 6.22
C ARG A 202 13.90 -16.74 5.71
N ILE A 203 13.63 -15.78 6.57
CA ILE A 203 13.04 -14.49 6.23
C ILE A 203 14.10 -13.42 6.40
N VAL A 204 14.43 -12.72 5.33
CA VAL A 204 15.46 -11.66 5.33
C VAL A 204 14.81 -10.33 4.97
N LEU A 205 14.97 -9.33 5.81
CA LEU A 205 14.58 -7.95 5.55
C LEU A 205 15.84 -7.14 5.24
N LEU A 206 15.91 -6.61 4.01
CA LEU A 206 17.01 -5.77 3.54
C LEU A 206 16.60 -4.29 3.57
N GLU A 207 17.38 -3.47 4.26
CA GLU A 207 17.19 -2.01 4.30
C GLU A 207 18.48 -1.29 3.87
N GLY A 208 18.40 -0.43 2.87
CA GLY A 208 19.54 0.34 2.36
C GLY A 208 20.07 1.39 3.34
N GLY A 209 19.20 1.89 4.22
CA GLY A 209 19.55 2.83 5.28
C GLY A 209 20.12 2.16 6.54
N PRO A 210 20.55 2.96 7.52
CA PRO A 210 21.20 2.44 8.74
C PRO A 210 20.22 1.81 9.74
N ARG A 211 18.91 1.91 9.55
CA ARG A 211 17.89 1.37 10.47
C ARG A 211 16.55 1.15 9.79
N VAL A 212 15.76 0.22 10.27
CA VAL A 212 14.35 0.05 9.85
C VAL A 212 13.49 1.19 10.35
N LEU A 213 12.32 1.41 9.74
CA LEU A 213 11.39 2.49 10.07
C LEU A 213 12.08 3.86 10.20
N PRO A 214 12.83 4.33 9.17
CA PRO A 214 13.67 5.54 9.28
C PRO A 214 12.88 6.82 9.60
N ALA A 215 11.58 6.83 9.32
CA ALA A 215 10.67 7.95 9.62
C ALA A 215 10.20 7.98 11.10
N TYR A 216 10.46 6.92 11.87
CA TYR A 216 10.11 6.84 13.29
C TYR A 216 11.27 7.29 14.17
N PRO A 217 11.00 7.68 15.45
CA PRO A 217 12.04 7.90 16.45
C PRO A 217 12.98 6.69 16.59
N GLU A 218 14.22 6.93 16.95
CA GLU A 218 15.27 5.91 16.98
C GLU A 218 15.00 4.77 17.97
N ASP A 219 14.42 5.09 19.12
CA ASP A 219 14.00 4.12 20.12
C ASP A 219 12.92 3.16 19.60
N LEU A 220 11.95 3.67 18.84
CA LEU A 220 10.91 2.85 18.18
C LEU A 220 11.47 2.04 17.02
N SER A 221 12.41 2.60 16.24
CA SER A 221 13.13 1.87 15.20
C SER A 221 13.89 0.67 15.77
N ARG A 222 14.63 0.88 16.86
CA ARG A 222 15.36 -0.18 17.58
C ARG A 222 14.39 -1.25 18.12
N SER A 223 13.32 -0.82 18.77
CA SER A 223 12.30 -1.76 19.28
C SER A 223 11.66 -2.59 18.15
N ALA A 224 11.41 -2.00 16.99
CA ALA A 224 10.88 -2.72 15.85
C ALA A 224 11.87 -3.78 15.33
N GLU A 225 13.15 -3.45 15.24
CA GLU A 225 14.20 -4.38 14.84
C GLU A 225 14.35 -5.55 15.83
N GLU A 226 14.34 -5.27 17.13
CA GLU A 226 14.38 -6.28 18.19
C GLU A 226 13.17 -7.24 18.10
N GLN A 227 11.96 -6.70 17.90
CA GLN A 227 10.75 -7.48 17.72
C GLN A 227 10.82 -8.37 16.46
N LEU A 228 11.30 -7.85 15.32
CA LEU A 228 11.51 -8.63 14.09
C LEU A 228 12.50 -9.79 14.31
N ARG A 229 13.64 -9.51 14.96
CA ARG A 229 14.64 -10.54 15.29
C ARG A 229 14.09 -11.61 16.23
N HIS A 230 13.25 -11.21 17.18
CA HIS A 230 12.57 -12.17 18.08
C HIS A 230 11.60 -13.09 17.32
N LEU A 231 10.95 -12.58 16.27
CA LEU A 231 10.15 -13.40 15.36
C LEU A 231 11.00 -14.29 14.44
N GLY A 232 12.33 -14.14 14.47
CA GLY A 232 13.29 -14.87 13.66
C GLY A 232 13.49 -14.31 12.27
N VAL A 233 13.17 -13.02 12.05
CA VAL A 233 13.53 -12.30 10.82
C VAL A 233 14.98 -11.86 10.90
N GLU A 234 15.75 -12.12 9.84
CA GLU A 234 17.10 -11.60 9.67
C GLU A 234 17.01 -10.17 9.14
N VAL A 235 17.31 -9.20 9.99
CA VAL A 235 17.33 -7.79 9.59
C VAL A 235 18.74 -7.38 9.19
N GLN A 236 18.93 -6.95 7.95
CA GLN A 236 20.18 -6.44 7.42
C GLN A 236 19.97 -4.97 7.01
N THR A 237 20.55 -4.06 7.78
CA THR A 237 20.58 -2.62 7.50
C THR A 237 21.86 -2.24 6.76
N SER A 238 21.89 -1.06 6.14
CA SER A 238 22.97 -0.62 5.25
C SER A 238 23.26 -1.61 4.10
N ALA A 239 22.21 -2.38 3.72
CA ALA A 239 22.23 -3.42 2.71
C ALA A 239 21.49 -2.95 1.45
N LEU A 240 22.16 -2.09 0.66
CA LEU A 240 21.59 -1.58 -0.59
C LEU A 240 21.58 -2.68 -1.65
N VAL A 241 20.37 -3.01 -2.11
CA VAL A 241 20.18 -3.95 -3.23
C VAL A 241 20.63 -3.29 -4.52
N THR A 242 21.52 -3.94 -5.24
CA THR A 242 22.13 -3.47 -6.50
C THR A 242 21.59 -4.19 -7.73
N GLN A 243 21.05 -5.42 -7.58
CA GLN A 243 20.45 -6.19 -8.65
C GLN A 243 19.43 -7.17 -8.12
N VAL A 244 18.36 -7.40 -8.87
CA VAL A 244 17.35 -8.45 -8.64
C VAL A 244 17.26 -9.34 -9.87
N GLU A 245 17.43 -10.64 -9.66
CA GLU A 245 17.34 -11.68 -10.68
C GLU A 245 16.33 -12.76 -10.28
N PRO A 246 15.84 -13.58 -11.21
CA PRO A 246 15.06 -14.77 -10.85
C PRO A 246 15.87 -15.65 -9.86
N GLY A 247 15.32 -15.81 -8.64
CA GLY A 247 15.93 -16.67 -7.62
C GLY A 247 17.07 -16.03 -6.83
N SER A 248 17.39 -14.75 -6.99
CA SER A 248 18.46 -14.12 -6.19
C SER A 248 18.37 -12.59 -6.12
N VAL A 249 18.98 -12.05 -5.04
CA VAL A 249 19.16 -10.61 -4.83
C VAL A 249 20.65 -10.33 -4.60
N HIS A 250 21.17 -9.25 -5.17
CA HIS A 250 22.55 -8.83 -4.97
C HIS A 250 22.64 -7.61 -4.04
N ILE A 251 23.59 -7.66 -3.12
CA ILE A 251 23.94 -6.60 -2.19
C ILE A 251 25.44 -6.33 -2.41
N GLY A 252 25.75 -5.32 -3.23
CA GLY A 252 27.11 -5.13 -3.75
C GLY A 252 27.56 -6.36 -4.54
N GLU A 253 28.69 -6.98 -4.11
CA GLU A 253 29.22 -8.20 -4.73
C GLU A 253 28.62 -9.49 -4.18
N SER A 254 27.89 -9.43 -3.09
CA SER A 254 27.31 -10.61 -2.45
C SER A 254 25.98 -10.99 -3.11
N LYS A 255 25.84 -12.29 -3.45
CA LYS A 255 24.62 -12.88 -4.01
C LYS A 255 23.87 -13.64 -2.92
N LEU A 256 22.62 -13.24 -2.64
CA LEU A 256 21.70 -13.87 -1.71
C LEU A 256 20.66 -14.69 -2.49
N PRO A 257 20.63 -16.02 -2.36
CA PRO A 257 19.57 -16.83 -2.94
C PRO A 257 18.21 -16.47 -2.34
N ALA A 258 17.18 -16.38 -3.18
CA ALA A 258 15.84 -15.97 -2.77
C ALA A 258 14.77 -16.76 -3.53
N THR A 259 13.92 -17.49 -2.81
CA THR A 259 12.77 -18.20 -3.39
C THR A 259 11.64 -17.24 -3.74
N VAL A 260 11.39 -16.30 -2.84
CA VAL A 260 10.41 -15.22 -3.04
C VAL A 260 11.08 -13.88 -2.73
N ILE A 261 10.95 -12.93 -3.64
CA ILE A 261 11.47 -11.57 -3.48
C ILE A 261 10.28 -10.61 -3.46
N LEU A 262 10.20 -9.75 -2.45
CA LEU A 262 9.14 -8.75 -2.29
C LEU A 262 9.71 -7.35 -2.22
N TRP A 263 9.10 -6.42 -2.95
CA TRP A 263 9.55 -5.03 -3.03
C TRP A 263 8.72 -4.10 -2.14
N ALA A 264 9.37 -3.52 -1.14
CA ALA A 264 8.79 -2.53 -0.22
C ALA A 264 9.65 -1.26 -0.10
N ALA A 265 10.63 -1.07 -1.01
CA ALA A 265 11.68 -0.05 -0.86
C ALA A 265 11.29 1.36 -1.33
N GLY A 266 10.18 1.54 -2.01
CA GLY A 266 9.82 2.88 -2.45
C GLY A 266 8.51 3.00 -3.22
N VAL A 267 8.02 4.24 -3.25
CA VAL A 267 6.85 4.65 -4.01
C VAL A 267 7.19 5.85 -4.89
N ALA A 268 6.60 5.90 -6.09
CA ALA A 268 6.64 7.02 -7.00
C ALA A 268 5.24 7.58 -7.19
N ALA A 269 5.12 8.89 -7.32
CA ALA A 269 3.84 9.53 -7.60
C ALA A 269 3.25 9.02 -8.92
N SER A 270 1.93 9.03 -9.03
CA SER A 270 1.23 8.65 -10.26
C SER A 270 1.74 9.44 -11.47
N PRO A 271 1.96 8.79 -12.63
CA PRO A 271 2.35 9.48 -13.86
C PRO A 271 1.41 10.61 -14.28
N LEU A 272 0.16 10.58 -13.82
CA LEU A 272 -0.82 11.63 -14.09
C LEU A 272 -0.37 13.00 -13.56
N GLY A 273 0.47 13.05 -12.51
CA GLY A 273 1.01 14.31 -12.01
C GLY A 273 1.83 15.09 -13.06
N LYS A 274 2.63 14.40 -13.86
CA LYS A 274 3.41 15.02 -14.94
C LYS A 274 2.52 15.59 -16.06
N LYS A 275 1.34 15.01 -16.28
CA LYS A 275 0.37 15.43 -17.31
C LYS A 275 -0.36 16.71 -16.96
N LEU A 276 -0.30 17.17 -15.70
CA LEU A 276 -0.79 18.47 -15.29
C LEU A 276 0.07 19.65 -15.75
N GLY A 277 1.30 19.38 -16.27
CA GLY A 277 2.22 20.45 -16.69
C GLY A 277 2.78 21.29 -15.54
N ALA A 278 2.43 21.00 -14.29
CA ALA A 278 2.94 21.66 -13.10
C ALA A 278 4.33 21.12 -12.70
N PRO A 279 5.16 21.89 -12.00
CA PRO A 279 6.44 21.42 -11.50
C PRO A 279 6.28 20.21 -10.57
N VAL A 280 7.22 19.25 -10.69
CA VAL A 280 7.24 18.04 -9.85
C VAL A 280 8.56 17.92 -9.09
N ASP A 281 8.54 17.21 -7.96
CA ASP A 281 9.75 16.85 -7.24
C ASP A 281 10.43 15.60 -7.83
N ARG A 282 11.53 15.14 -7.20
CA ARG A 282 12.29 13.95 -7.66
C ARG A 282 11.49 12.65 -7.63
N ALA A 283 10.48 12.56 -6.77
CA ALA A 283 9.58 11.41 -6.67
C ALA A 283 8.39 11.51 -7.64
N GLY A 284 8.31 12.57 -8.45
CA GLY A 284 7.24 12.86 -9.40
C GLY A 284 5.99 13.47 -8.76
N ARG A 285 6.05 13.88 -7.47
CA ARG A 285 4.94 14.54 -6.80
C ARG A 285 4.80 15.99 -7.28
N VAL A 286 3.57 16.43 -7.50
CA VAL A 286 3.26 17.77 -7.97
C VAL A 286 3.49 18.79 -6.85
N LEU A 287 4.29 19.81 -7.12
CA LEU A 287 4.49 20.93 -6.18
C LEU A 287 3.21 21.77 -6.12
N VAL A 288 2.57 21.79 -4.97
CA VAL A 288 1.31 22.51 -4.77
C VAL A 288 1.49 23.78 -3.95
N ASN A 289 0.58 24.73 -4.13
CA ASN A 289 0.46 25.91 -3.29
C ASN A 289 -0.01 25.53 -1.88
N PRO A 290 0.11 26.40 -0.87
CA PRO A 290 -0.37 26.12 0.49
C PRO A 290 -1.87 25.78 0.60
N ASP A 291 -2.70 26.19 -0.36
CA ASP A 291 -4.12 25.86 -0.45
C ASP A 291 -4.40 24.57 -1.24
N LEU A 292 -3.35 23.83 -1.62
CA LEU A 292 -3.35 22.60 -2.41
C LEU A 292 -3.67 22.79 -3.90
N SER A 293 -3.82 24.00 -4.40
CA SER A 293 -3.95 24.30 -5.83
C SER A 293 -2.60 24.20 -6.55
N ILE A 294 -2.59 24.12 -7.89
CA ILE A 294 -1.38 24.21 -8.70
C ILE A 294 -1.18 25.63 -9.23
N THR A 295 0.07 26.02 -9.40
CA THR A 295 0.45 27.33 -9.92
C THR A 295 -0.08 27.52 -11.34
N GLY A 296 -0.74 28.67 -11.60
CA GLY A 296 -1.33 29.00 -12.89
C GLY A 296 -2.74 28.47 -13.12
N HIS A 297 -3.21 27.50 -12.31
CA HIS A 297 -4.55 26.91 -12.39
C HIS A 297 -5.16 26.79 -11.00
N PRO A 298 -5.69 27.88 -10.45
CA PRO A 298 -6.25 27.89 -9.10
C PRO A 298 -7.47 26.97 -8.94
N GLU A 299 -8.16 26.62 -10.02
CA GLU A 299 -9.27 25.67 -10.04
C GLU A 299 -8.85 24.20 -10.00
N VAL A 300 -7.53 23.89 -10.09
CA VAL A 300 -6.98 22.54 -10.08
C VAL A 300 -6.23 22.29 -8.78
N PHE A 301 -6.64 21.26 -8.05
CA PHE A 301 -6.05 20.84 -6.78
C PHE A 301 -5.41 19.45 -6.91
N VAL A 302 -4.33 19.24 -6.17
CA VAL A 302 -3.68 17.91 -6.07
C VAL A 302 -3.58 17.51 -4.60
N VAL A 303 -3.94 16.28 -4.28
CA VAL A 303 -4.01 15.79 -2.90
C VAL A 303 -3.44 14.36 -2.76
N GLY A 304 -3.04 14.01 -1.54
CA GLY A 304 -2.51 12.69 -1.18
C GLY A 304 -1.09 12.45 -1.68
N ASP A 305 -0.74 11.18 -1.91
CA ASP A 305 0.62 10.76 -2.27
C ASP A 305 1.14 11.42 -3.58
N LEU A 306 0.25 12.04 -4.36
CA LEU A 306 0.60 12.79 -5.56
C LEU A 306 1.04 14.23 -5.26
N ALA A 307 0.65 14.80 -4.12
CA ALA A 307 0.96 16.19 -3.75
C ALA A 307 2.30 16.29 -3.02
N ALA A 308 3.07 17.32 -3.32
CA ALA A 308 4.26 17.72 -2.58
C ALA A 308 4.00 19.07 -1.89
N LEU A 309 3.74 19.03 -0.60
CA LEU A 309 3.56 20.18 0.27
C LEU A 309 4.53 20.11 1.44
N LYS A 310 5.11 21.24 1.83
CA LYS A 310 5.89 21.35 3.05
C LYS A 310 5.03 21.82 4.22
N ASP A 311 5.33 21.29 5.40
CA ASP A 311 4.77 21.80 6.65
C ASP A 311 5.38 23.15 7.05
N GLU A 312 4.94 23.72 8.15
CA GLU A 312 5.43 24.99 8.68
C GLU A 312 6.93 24.97 9.07
N THR A 313 7.50 23.77 9.27
CA THR A 313 8.92 23.56 9.57
C THR A 313 9.79 23.44 8.32
N GLY A 314 9.17 23.44 7.12
CA GLY A 314 9.84 23.27 5.83
C GLY A 314 10.08 21.79 5.46
N LYS A 315 9.57 20.82 6.23
CA LYS A 315 9.65 19.39 5.92
C LYS A 315 8.51 18.98 4.99
N TRP A 316 8.83 18.07 4.08
CA TRP A 316 7.81 17.49 3.21
C TRP A 316 6.81 16.64 4.01
N LEU A 317 5.52 16.82 3.73
CA LEU A 317 4.48 15.95 4.28
C LEU A 317 4.67 14.51 3.78
N PRO A 318 4.45 13.52 4.66
CA PRO A 318 4.60 12.11 4.29
C PRO A 318 3.42 11.64 3.43
N GLY A 319 3.66 10.68 2.53
CA GLY A 319 2.61 9.99 1.76
C GLY A 319 1.88 8.95 2.62
N VAL A 320 0.97 9.41 3.46
CA VAL A 320 0.18 8.55 4.36
C VAL A 320 -1.31 8.90 4.30
N ALA A 321 -2.16 7.92 4.57
CA ALA A 321 -3.62 8.09 4.51
C ALA A 321 -4.16 9.29 5.32
N PRO A 322 -3.69 9.59 6.56
CA PRO A 322 -4.15 10.76 7.31
C PRO A 322 -3.87 12.10 6.64
N VAL A 323 -2.74 12.24 5.93
CA VAL A 323 -2.43 13.45 5.13
C VAL A 323 -3.42 13.55 3.99
N ALA A 324 -3.54 12.51 3.16
CA ALA A 324 -4.46 12.49 2.02
C ALA A 324 -5.91 12.81 2.41
N MET A 325 -6.38 12.25 3.53
CA MET A 325 -7.73 12.50 4.06
C MET A 325 -7.93 13.96 4.47
N GLN A 326 -6.96 14.55 5.15
CA GLN A 326 -7.04 15.94 5.59
C GLN A 326 -6.93 16.91 4.41
N GLU A 327 -6.04 16.65 3.46
CA GLU A 327 -5.92 17.43 2.21
C GLU A 327 -7.21 17.39 1.39
N GLY A 328 -7.79 16.21 1.16
CA GLY A 328 -9.04 16.08 0.44
C GLY A 328 -10.19 16.86 1.11
N LYS A 329 -10.27 16.84 2.45
CA LYS A 329 -11.24 17.61 3.21
C LYS A 329 -10.98 19.13 3.12
N ALA A 330 -9.72 19.56 3.22
CA ALA A 330 -9.34 20.98 3.14
C ALA A 330 -9.64 21.55 1.75
N THR A 331 -9.30 20.83 0.69
CA THR A 331 -9.63 21.20 -0.70
C THR A 331 -11.13 21.35 -0.90
N ALA A 332 -11.94 20.42 -0.40
CA ALA A 332 -13.39 20.50 -0.48
C ALA A 332 -13.94 21.74 0.24
N HIS A 333 -13.38 22.08 1.41
CA HIS A 333 -13.76 23.30 2.12
C HIS A 333 -13.32 24.57 1.38
N ASN A 334 -12.14 24.57 0.75
CA ASN A 334 -11.66 25.71 -0.05
C ASN A 334 -12.56 25.97 -1.25
N ILE A 335 -12.97 24.93 -1.98
CA ILE A 335 -13.98 25.06 -3.05
C ILE A 335 -15.31 25.60 -2.47
N GLY A 336 -15.77 25.04 -1.35
CA GLY A 336 -17.00 25.49 -0.69
C GLY A 336 -16.93 26.94 -0.18
N ASN A 337 -15.79 27.43 0.27
CA ASN A 337 -15.57 28.82 0.66
C ASN A 337 -15.67 29.74 -0.56
N GLU A 338 -15.01 29.38 -1.66
CA GLU A 338 -15.04 30.14 -2.90
C GLU A 338 -16.47 30.29 -3.47
N LEU A 339 -17.26 29.22 -3.42
CA LEU A 339 -18.66 29.25 -3.82
C LEU A 339 -19.54 30.21 -2.97
N ARG A 340 -19.08 30.53 -1.76
CA ARG A 340 -19.74 31.52 -0.87
C ARG A 340 -19.10 32.89 -0.94
N GLY A 341 -18.10 33.13 -1.80
CA GLY A 341 -17.34 34.36 -1.86
C GLY A 341 -16.36 34.52 -0.68
N GLU A 342 -16.04 33.47 0.04
CA GLU A 342 -15.09 33.46 1.16
C GLU A 342 -13.67 33.11 0.67
N PRO A 343 -12.61 33.61 1.32
CA PRO A 343 -11.25 33.29 0.93
C PRO A 343 -10.89 31.83 1.22
N ARG A 344 -10.01 31.28 0.39
CA ARG A 344 -9.37 29.97 0.64
C ARG A 344 -8.47 30.05 1.86
N LYS A 345 -8.24 28.87 2.48
CA LYS A 345 -7.37 28.71 3.64
C LYS A 345 -6.18 27.83 3.28
N ASN A 346 -5.01 28.17 3.82
CA ASN A 346 -3.85 27.30 3.73
C ASN A 346 -4.11 25.99 4.48
N PHE A 347 -3.58 24.91 3.94
CA PHE A 347 -3.65 23.60 4.57
C PHE A 347 -2.61 23.48 5.69
N HIS A 348 -3.04 22.96 6.82
CA HIS A 348 -2.19 22.63 7.97
C HIS A 348 -2.44 21.18 8.36
N TYR A 349 -1.39 20.37 8.32
CA TYR A 349 -1.48 18.96 8.70
C TYR A 349 -1.48 18.79 10.20
N TRP A 350 -2.52 18.18 10.72
CA TRP A 350 -2.56 17.73 12.10
C TRP A 350 -2.05 16.29 12.19
N ASN A 351 -0.79 16.13 12.63
CA ASN A 351 -0.19 14.82 12.84
C ASN A 351 -0.82 14.14 14.06
N LYS A 352 -1.48 13.00 13.82
CA LYS A 352 -2.14 12.18 14.86
C LYS A 352 -1.26 11.03 15.34
N GLY A 353 -0.03 10.97 14.88
CA GLY A 353 0.90 9.90 15.15
C GLY A 353 1.02 8.88 14.01
N SER A 354 1.97 7.97 14.17
CA SER A 354 2.27 6.89 13.22
C SER A 354 2.34 5.55 13.95
N LEU A 355 1.82 4.51 13.31
CA LEU A 355 1.82 3.15 13.85
C LEU A 355 2.33 2.18 12.79
N ALA A 356 3.12 1.18 13.22
CA ALA A 356 3.51 0.05 12.40
C ALA A 356 3.41 -1.23 13.22
N THR A 357 2.72 -2.24 12.70
CA THR A 357 2.71 -3.56 13.32
C THR A 357 3.92 -4.38 12.84
N ILE A 358 4.44 -5.21 13.71
CA ILE A 358 5.57 -6.10 13.42
C ILE A 358 5.08 -7.54 13.36
N GLY A 359 4.13 -7.85 14.21
CA GLY A 359 3.55 -9.16 14.30
C GLY A 359 2.45 -9.20 15.35
N ARG A 360 2.06 -10.39 15.75
CA ARG A 360 1.04 -10.61 16.75
C ARG A 360 1.49 -10.07 18.11
N ALA A 361 0.69 -9.17 18.71
CA ALA A 361 1.01 -8.48 19.96
C ALA A 361 2.31 -7.65 19.90
N ALA A 362 2.81 -7.35 18.72
CA ALA A 362 4.07 -6.67 18.46
C ALA A 362 3.87 -5.52 17.48
N ALA A 363 4.09 -4.28 17.92
CA ALA A 363 3.97 -3.05 17.13
C ALA A 363 4.80 -1.94 17.73
N VAL A 364 4.89 -0.83 17.01
CA VAL A 364 5.41 0.45 17.49
C VAL A 364 4.43 1.57 17.16
N ALA A 365 4.31 2.54 18.04
CA ALA A 365 3.43 3.69 17.88
C ALA A 365 4.14 4.95 18.35
N ASP A 366 4.17 5.95 17.48
CA ASP A 366 4.66 7.30 17.75
C ASP A 366 3.46 8.25 17.81
N PHE A 367 3.19 8.82 18.97
CA PHE A 367 2.18 9.86 19.19
C PHE A 367 2.84 11.23 19.46
N GLY A 368 4.01 11.45 18.93
CA GLY A 368 4.81 12.67 19.06
C GLY A 368 5.62 12.70 20.35
N LYS A 369 5.00 13.02 21.48
CA LYS A 369 5.67 13.02 22.79
C LYS A 369 5.63 11.68 23.51
N ILE A 370 4.82 10.74 23.06
CA ILE A 370 4.59 9.44 23.69
C ILE A 370 4.95 8.36 22.68
N HIS A 371 5.95 7.56 23.01
CA HIS A 371 6.37 6.40 22.25
C HIS A 371 5.89 5.14 22.95
N VAL A 372 5.24 4.25 22.22
CA VAL A 372 4.70 2.99 22.75
C VAL A 372 5.19 1.85 21.88
N SER A 373 5.56 0.72 22.49
CA SER A 373 5.98 -0.47 21.77
C SER A 373 5.34 -1.75 22.33
N GLY A 374 5.42 -2.86 21.57
CA GLY A 374 4.90 -4.15 21.96
C GLY A 374 3.38 -4.22 21.98
N PHE A 375 2.82 -4.91 22.99
CA PHE A 375 1.38 -5.21 23.06
C PHE A 375 0.48 -3.97 23.11
N LEU A 376 0.84 -2.93 23.87
CA LEU A 376 0.02 -1.71 23.96
C LEU A 376 0.00 -0.93 22.64
N ALA A 377 1.12 -0.88 21.92
CA ALA A 377 1.17 -0.30 20.59
C ALA A 377 0.31 -1.12 19.61
N TRP A 378 0.37 -2.44 19.69
CA TRP A 378 -0.44 -3.34 18.87
C TRP A 378 -1.94 -3.18 19.14
N LEU A 379 -2.35 -3.05 20.40
CA LEU A 379 -3.74 -2.78 20.76
C LEU A 379 -4.23 -1.44 20.20
N SER A 380 -3.39 -0.39 20.29
CA SER A 380 -3.67 0.92 19.68
C SER A 380 -3.79 0.82 18.17
N TRP A 381 -2.90 0.06 17.51
CA TRP A 381 -2.93 -0.21 16.09
C TRP A 381 -4.26 -0.89 15.69
N LEU A 382 -4.68 -1.92 16.42
CA LEU A 382 -5.92 -2.66 16.19
C LEU A 382 -7.15 -1.73 16.22
N PHE A 383 -7.29 -0.94 17.28
CA PHE A 383 -8.42 -0.03 17.44
C PHE A 383 -8.48 1.02 16.33
N ILE A 384 -7.34 1.64 16.00
CA ILE A 384 -7.27 2.69 14.98
C ILE A 384 -7.63 2.12 13.62
N HIS A 385 -7.10 0.96 13.24
CA HIS A 385 -7.35 0.37 11.93
C HIS A 385 -8.81 -0.08 11.77
N ILE A 386 -9.40 -0.70 12.78
CA ILE A 386 -10.84 -1.04 12.77
C ILE A 386 -11.71 0.22 12.71
N PHE A 387 -11.36 1.26 13.43
CA PHE A 387 -12.14 2.51 13.42
C PHE A 387 -12.20 3.14 12.02
N PHE A 388 -11.08 3.16 11.30
CA PHE A 388 -10.99 3.75 9.96
C PHE A 388 -11.42 2.81 8.83
N LEU A 389 -11.55 1.52 9.07
CA LEU A 389 -12.03 0.55 8.07
C LEU A 389 -13.45 0.90 7.61
N ILE A 390 -13.67 0.91 6.30
CA ILE A 390 -14.94 1.30 5.70
C ILE A 390 -15.98 0.18 5.83
N GLY A 391 -17.16 0.54 6.32
CA GLY A 391 -18.31 -0.35 6.43
C GLY A 391 -18.39 -1.09 7.78
N PHE A 392 -19.59 -1.06 8.38
CA PHE A 392 -19.82 -1.74 9.66
C PHE A 392 -19.64 -3.27 9.53
N ARG A 393 -20.13 -3.85 8.43
CA ARG A 393 -19.97 -5.28 8.13
C ARG A 393 -18.50 -5.70 8.12
N ASN A 394 -17.65 -4.95 7.39
CA ASN A 394 -16.23 -5.27 7.27
C ASN A 394 -15.52 -5.15 8.62
N ARG A 395 -15.83 -4.12 9.42
CA ARG A 395 -15.30 -3.99 10.79
C ARG A 395 -15.59 -5.19 11.65
N LEU A 396 -16.86 -5.66 11.63
CA LEU A 396 -17.29 -6.80 12.43
C LEU A 396 -16.62 -8.10 11.96
N ILE A 397 -16.57 -8.34 10.66
CA ILE A 397 -15.94 -9.53 10.08
C ILE A 397 -14.45 -9.56 10.40
N VAL A 398 -13.73 -8.47 10.17
CA VAL A 398 -12.29 -8.40 10.47
C VAL A 398 -12.02 -8.61 11.96
N LEU A 399 -12.84 -8.02 12.85
CA LEU A 399 -12.72 -8.27 14.29
C LEU A 399 -12.90 -9.74 14.67
N ILE A 400 -13.93 -10.41 14.10
CA ILE A 400 -14.18 -11.83 14.34
C ILE A 400 -13.03 -12.69 13.81
N GLN A 401 -12.54 -12.41 12.61
CA GLN A 401 -11.42 -13.14 12.02
C GLN A 401 -10.12 -12.94 12.80
N TRP A 402 -9.84 -11.72 13.24
CA TRP A 402 -8.68 -11.48 14.10
C TRP A 402 -8.81 -12.22 15.44
N ALA A 403 -9.98 -12.18 16.07
CA ALA A 403 -10.22 -12.94 17.31
C ALA A 403 -10.04 -14.45 17.11
N TRP A 404 -10.60 -14.99 16.03
CA TRP A 404 -10.44 -16.40 15.65
C TRP A 404 -8.97 -16.76 15.40
N SER A 405 -8.31 -16.02 14.51
CA SER A 405 -6.89 -16.22 14.22
C SER A 405 -6.00 -16.07 15.47
N TYR A 406 -6.40 -15.21 16.42
CA TYR A 406 -5.69 -15.04 17.69
C TYR A 406 -5.81 -16.25 18.61
N LEU A 407 -6.94 -16.97 18.57
CA LEU A 407 -7.18 -18.15 19.41
C LEU A 407 -6.63 -19.44 18.78
N THR A 408 -6.77 -19.58 17.46
CA THR A 408 -6.50 -20.86 16.76
C THR A 408 -5.23 -20.87 15.91
N TYR A 409 -4.66 -19.70 15.55
CA TYR A 409 -3.65 -19.53 14.51
C TYR A 409 -4.13 -19.88 13.09
N GLU A 410 -5.38 -20.29 12.92
CA GLU A 410 -5.94 -20.58 11.61
C GLU A 410 -6.19 -19.30 10.81
N ARG A 411 -5.94 -19.35 9.50
CA ARG A 411 -6.21 -18.29 8.53
C ARG A 411 -7.02 -18.89 7.37
N GLY A 412 -8.08 -18.22 6.96
CA GLY A 412 -9.04 -18.78 5.97
C GLY A 412 -8.68 -18.56 4.51
N ALA A 413 -7.70 -17.71 4.17
CA ALA A 413 -7.50 -17.23 2.80
C ALA A 413 -6.30 -17.89 2.08
N TRP A 414 -6.06 -19.19 2.27
CA TRP A 414 -4.91 -19.95 1.71
C TRP A 414 -5.11 -20.42 0.27
N LEU A 415 -5.84 -19.71 -0.52
CA LEU A 415 -6.09 -20.11 -1.89
C LEU A 415 -4.98 -19.62 -2.81
N ILE A 416 -4.38 -20.57 -3.53
CA ILE A 416 -3.48 -20.29 -4.66
C ILE A 416 -4.35 -20.17 -5.90
N THR A 417 -4.40 -18.98 -6.49
CA THR A 417 -5.21 -18.70 -7.68
C THR A 417 -4.31 -18.12 -8.76
N GLY A 418 -4.60 -18.43 -10.03
CA GLY A 418 -3.83 -17.94 -11.18
C GLY A 418 -2.70 -18.89 -11.60
N ASP A 419 -1.58 -18.32 -12.06
CA ASP A 419 -0.43 -19.05 -12.57
C ASP A 419 0.25 -19.89 -11.47
N THR A 420 0.72 -21.09 -11.83
CA THR A 420 1.47 -21.98 -10.95
C THR A 420 2.99 -21.90 -11.16
N HIS A 421 3.45 -20.97 -11.98
CA HIS A 421 4.88 -20.69 -12.17
C HIS A 421 5.41 -19.75 -11.07
N LEU A 422 6.58 -20.09 -10.50
CA LEU A 422 7.31 -19.24 -9.56
C LEU A 422 8.65 -18.83 -10.18
N PRO A 423 8.87 -17.53 -10.45
CA PRO A 423 10.10 -17.05 -11.06
C PRO A 423 11.35 -17.47 -10.25
N GLY A 424 12.32 -18.09 -10.93
CA GLY A 424 13.56 -18.56 -10.30
C GLY A 424 13.46 -19.90 -9.58
N TRP A 425 12.29 -20.53 -9.52
CA TRP A 425 12.17 -21.92 -9.10
C TRP A 425 12.69 -22.82 -10.21
N LYS A 426 13.76 -23.58 -9.93
CA LYS A 426 14.27 -24.61 -10.87
C LYS A 426 13.32 -25.79 -10.79
N GLU A 427 12.59 -26.07 -11.86
CA GLU A 427 11.99 -27.38 -12.05
C GLU A 427 13.15 -28.37 -12.06
N SER A 428 13.12 -29.38 -11.18
CA SER A 428 14.12 -30.44 -11.15
C SER A 428 14.11 -31.07 -12.53
N GLN A 429 15.28 -31.17 -13.14
CA GLN A 429 15.58 -31.77 -14.43
C GLN A 429 14.84 -33.10 -14.65
N ALA A 430 13.61 -33.00 -15.14
CA ALA A 430 12.87 -34.11 -15.73
C ALA A 430 12.92 -34.07 -17.27
N GLU A 431 13.66 -33.11 -17.84
CA GLU A 431 13.78 -32.94 -19.31
C GLU A 431 15.08 -33.47 -19.91
N ASP A 432 16.01 -34.00 -19.11
CA ASP A 432 17.23 -34.62 -19.65
C ASP A 432 17.12 -36.15 -19.84
N ALA A 433 15.91 -36.69 -19.95
CA ALA A 433 15.68 -38.13 -20.20
C ALA A 433 14.99 -38.46 -21.55
N GLU A 434 14.90 -37.49 -22.45
CA GLU A 434 14.48 -37.73 -23.85
C GLU A 434 15.53 -37.16 -24.83
N ASP A 435 16.72 -37.77 -24.85
CA ASP A 435 17.62 -37.81 -26.02
C ASP A 435 18.34 -39.15 -26.11
#